data_7926e354b286e7ccc2a5f54c7d240ed4
#
_entry.id   7926e354b286e7ccc2a5f54c7d240ed4
#
_cell.length_a   1.000
_cell.length_b   1.000
_cell.length_c   1.000
_cell.angle_alpha   90.00
_cell.angle_beta   90.00
_cell.angle_gamma   90.00
#
_symmetry.space_group_name_H-M   'P 1'
#
loop_
_entity.id
_entity.type
_entity.pdbx_description
1 polymer ?
#
loop_
_entity_poly.entity_id
_entity_poly.type
_entity_poly.pdbx_seq_one_letter_code
_entity_poly.pdbx_strand_id
1 'polypeptide(L)'
;EARIGAIIVIERRIALGEFLETGVRVDARVTSELLKTIFQPGTALHDMAVVIRGDRIIAARVQLPLAEDGGISSHLLGSRHRAAIGITTGSDAACLVVSEETGIISIAENGKLTRNMDEAGLKKYLSSVLS
;
A
#
# COMPACT_ATOMS: atom_id res chain seq x y z
N GLU A 1 -17.44 0.96 14.48
CA GLU A 1 -15.98 0.97 14.43
C GLU A 1 -15.49 1.72 13.20
N ALA A 2 -14.57 2.65 13.40
CA ALA A 2 -14.07 3.48 12.31
C ALA A 2 -13.24 2.64 11.34
N ARG A 3 -13.51 2.79 10.05
CA ARG A 3 -12.69 2.17 9.00
C ARG A 3 -11.56 3.10 8.65
N ILE A 4 -10.38 2.54 8.52
CA ILE A 4 -9.17 3.30 8.22
C ILE A 4 -8.66 2.90 6.86
N GLY A 5 -8.46 3.89 5.98
CA GLY A 5 -7.85 3.64 4.68
C GLY A 5 -6.34 3.49 4.82
N ALA A 6 -5.76 2.62 4.00
CA ALA A 6 -4.32 2.37 4.06
C ALA A 6 -3.78 1.94 2.71
N ILE A 7 -2.53 2.32 2.43
CA ILE A 7 -1.74 1.79 1.31
C ILE A 7 -0.42 1.31 1.89
N ILE A 8 -0.12 0.03 1.70
CA ILE A 8 1.13 -0.55 2.17
C ILE A 8 1.85 -1.16 0.98
N VAL A 9 3.01 -0.61 0.64
CA VAL A 9 3.84 -1.09 -0.46
C VAL A 9 4.93 -1.99 0.10
N ILE A 10 5.04 -3.20 -0.44
CA ILE A 10 6.09 -4.14 -0.07
C ILE A 10 7.13 -4.11 -1.18
N GLU A 11 8.28 -3.49 -0.88
CA GLU A 11 9.40 -3.41 -1.81
C GLU A 11 10.05 -4.79 -1.92
N ARG A 12 10.35 -5.21 -3.14
CA ARG A 12 10.98 -6.50 -3.37
C ARG A 12 12.38 -6.28 -3.95
N ARG A 13 12.62 -6.67 -5.21
CA ARG A 13 13.95 -6.59 -5.81
C ARG A 13 14.26 -5.21 -6.40
N ILE A 14 13.23 -4.58 -6.99
CA ILE A 14 13.42 -3.27 -7.60
C ILE A 14 13.32 -2.21 -6.52
N ALA A 15 14.39 -1.43 -6.36
CA ALA A 15 14.43 -0.39 -5.35
C ALA A 15 13.45 0.75 -5.68
N LEU A 16 12.79 1.26 -4.66
CA LEU A 16 11.82 2.36 -4.79
C LEU A 16 12.40 3.68 -4.29
N GLY A 17 13.72 3.83 -4.32
CA GLY A 17 14.42 4.94 -3.69
C GLY A 17 13.90 6.32 -4.08
N GLU A 18 13.59 6.54 -5.36
CA GLU A 18 13.09 7.85 -5.78
C GLU A 18 11.74 8.21 -5.17
N PHE A 19 10.90 7.20 -4.90
CA PHE A 19 9.61 7.45 -4.24
C PHE A 19 9.80 7.66 -2.74
N LEU A 20 10.74 6.93 -2.13
CA LEU A 20 11.01 7.06 -0.71
C LEU A 20 11.42 8.48 -0.32
N GLU A 21 12.07 9.20 -1.22
CA GLU A 21 12.50 10.57 -0.96
C GLU A 21 11.34 11.53 -0.75
N THR A 22 10.16 11.19 -1.25
CA THR A 22 8.97 12.03 -1.08
C THR A 22 8.34 11.89 0.30
N GLY A 23 8.70 10.85 1.03
CA GLY A 23 8.07 10.53 2.29
C GLY A 23 8.91 10.90 3.51
N VAL A 24 8.43 10.45 4.66
CA VAL A 24 9.11 10.63 5.93
C VAL A 24 9.80 9.33 6.29
N ARG A 25 11.09 9.39 6.56
CA ARG A 25 11.87 8.23 6.94
C ARG A 25 11.42 7.72 8.32
N VAL A 26 11.10 6.44 8.44
CA VAL A 26 10.68 5.83 9.69
C VAL A 26 11.73 4.86 10.21
N ASP A 27 12.15 3.95 9.37
CA ASP A 27 13.20 2.97 9.64
C ASP A 27 12.99 2.23 10.97
N ALA A 28 11.84 1.61 11.10
CA ALA A 28 11.45 0.89 12.30
C ALA A 28 10.90 -0.48 11.95
N ARG A 29 10.92 -1.40 12.94
CA ARG A 29 10.38 -2.73 12.75
C ARG A 29 8.88 -2.68 12.46
N VAL A 30 8.40 -3.55 11.57
CA VAL A 30 6.98 -3.66 11.28
C VAL A 30 6.27 -4.27 12.49
N THR A 31 5.30 -3.54 13.03
CA THR A 31 4.40 -4.03 14.06
C THR A 31 3.00 -3.55 13.75
N SER A 32 2.00 -4.29 14.21
CA SER A 32 0.62 -3.87 13.99
C SER A 32 0.32 -2.57 14.72
N GLU A 33 0.92 -2.38 15.89
CA GLU A 33 0.76 -1.15 16.67
C GLU A 33 1.27 0.07 15.93
N LEU A 34 2.46 -0.04 15.33
CA LEU A 34 3.03 1.09 14.58
C LEU A 34 2.20 1.40 13.33
N LEU A 35 1.79 0.36 12.59
CA LEU A 35 0.96 0.56 11.41
C LEU A 35 -0.37 1.23 11.75
N LYS A 36 -1.01 0.81 12.82
CA LYS A 36 -2.25 1.44 13.26
C LYS A 36 -2.05 2.89 13.62
N THR A 37 -0.93 3.20 14.27
CA THR A 37 -0.59 4.57 14.63
C THR A 37 -0.37 5.44 13.40
N ILE A 38 0.39 4.92 12.42
CA ILE A 38 0.69 5.67 11.20
C ILE A 38 -0.59 6.00 10.42
N PHE A 39 -1.49 5.04 10.30
CA PHE A 39 -2.71 5.23 9.51
C PHE A 39 -3.87 5.84 10.30
N GLN A 40 -3.66 6.16 11.56
CA GLN A 40 -4.71 6.80 12.37
C GLN A 40 -5.09 8.14 11.76
N PRO A 41 -6.38 8.37 11.45
CA PRO A 41 -6.81 9.67 10.92
C PRO A 41 -6.44 10.79 11.86
N GLY A 42 -6.00 11.91 11.29
CA GLY A 42 -5.57 13.06 12.08
C GLY A 42 -4.08 13.11 12.40
N THR A 43 -3.34 12.03 12.13
CA THR A 43 -1.88 12.08 12.26
C THR A 43 -1.27 12.65 10.98
N ALA A 44 -0.06 13.19 11.08
CA ALA A 44 0.63 13.74 9.92
C ALA A 44 1.04 12.67 8.92
N LEU A 45 1.08 11.40 9.32
CA LEU A 45 1.58 10.30 8.48
C LEU A 45 0.48 9.45 7.85
N HIS A 46 -0.81 9.76 8.07
CA HIS A 46 -1.89 8.88 7.61
C HIS A 46 -2.14 8.94 6.10
N ASP A 47 -1.72 10.02 5.44
CA ASP A 47 -1.87 10.15 3.99
C ASP A 47 -0.77 9.41 3.25
N MET A 48 -1.10 8.99 2.01
CA MET A 48 -0.15 8.33 1.11
C MET A 48 0.27 6.97 1.63
N ALA A 49 1.42 6.46 1.17
CA ALA A 49 1.77 5.07 1.37
C ALA A 49 2.83 4.87 2.44
N VAL A 50 2.78 3.70 3.05
CA VAL A 50 3.87 3.16 3.86
C VAL A 50 4.63 2.17 2.98
N VAL A 51 5.96 2.22 3.02
CA VAL A 51 6.81 1.28 2.27
C VAL A 51 7.54 0.38 3.26
N ILE A 52 7.41 -0.92 3.04
CA ILE A 52 8.04 -1.96 3.85
C ILE A 52 9.12 -2.64 3.04
N ARG A 53 10.27 -2.85 3.65
CA ARG A 53 11.36 -3.63 3.09
C ARG A 53 11.75 -4.67 4.13
N GLY A 54 11.54 -5.97 3.81
CA GLY A 54 11.78 -7.04 4.76
C GLY A 54 10.88 -6.90 5.98
N ASP A 55 11.47 -6.79 7.15
CA ASP A 55 10.73 -6.65 8.41
C ASP A 55 10.67 -5.20 8.92
N ARG A 56 11.03 -4.23 8.07
CA ARG A 56 11.12 -2.84 8.48
C ARG A 56 10.19 -1.95 7.70
N ILE A 57 9.58 -0.98 8.39
CA ILE A 57 8.90 0.14 7.76
C ILE A 57 9.99 1.16 7.44
N ILE A 58 10.26 1.34 6.15
CA ILE A 58 11.34 2.26 5.74
C ILE A 58 10.86 3.69 5.77
N ALA A 59 9.66 3.94 5.26
CA ALA A 59 9.14 5.30 5.17
C ALA A 59 7.61 5.29 5.21
N ALA A 60 7.04 6.42 5.58
CA ALA A 60 5.60 6.66 5.56
C ALA A 60 5.35 7.95 4.77
N ARG A 61 4.10 8.19 4.42
CA ARG A 61 3.70 9.36 3.64
C ARG A 61 4.44 9.44 2.31
N VAL A 62 4.68 8.29 1.71
CA VAL A 62 5.39 8.21 0.43
C VAL A 62 4.39 8.47 -0.69
N GLN A 63 4.74 9.37 -1.59
CA GLN A 63 3.88 9.71 -2.73
C GLN A 63 4.15 8.73 -3.87
N LEU A 64 3.09 8.06 -4.33
CA LEU A 64 3.17 7.08 -5.39
C LEU A 64 2.67 7.65 -6.71
N PRO A 65 3.15 7.10 -7.85
CA PRO A 65 2.59 7.49 -9.15
C PRO A 65 1.17 6.96 -9.26
N LEU A 66 0.26 7.78 -9.79
CA LEU A 66 -1.11 7.33 -10.03
C LEU A 66 -1.20 6.67 -11.40
N ALA A 67 -1.94 5.58 -11.48
CA ALA A 67 -2.22 4.97 -12.77
C ALA A 67 -3.00 5.96 -13.63
N GLU A 68 -2.71 5.95 -14.93
CA GLU A 68 -3.39 6.83 -15.85
C GLU A 68 -4.87 6.48 -15.94
N ASP A 69 -5.68 7.51 -16.15
CA ASP A 69 -7.12 7.39 -16.21
C ASP A 69 -7.54 6.99 -17.61
N GLY A 70 -7.13 5.80 -18.07
CA GLY A 70 -7.39 5.31 -19.41
C GLY A 70 -8.47 4.25 -19.51
N GLY A 71 -9.06 3.84 -18.40
CA GLY A 71 -10.02 2.75 -18.39
C GLY A 71 -11.32 3.10 -17.72
N ILE A 72 -12.38 2.40 -18.11
CA ILE A 72 -13.70 2.59 -17.51
C ILE A 72 -13.67 2.33 -16.00
N SER A 73 -12.88 1.34 -15.60
CA SER A 73 -12.78 0.96 -14.19
C SER A 73 -12.15 2.04 -13.32
N SER A 74 -11.39 2.97 -13.91
CA SER A 74 -10.75 4.04 -13.14
C SER A 74 -11.75 4.96 -12.46
N HIS A 75 -12.95 5.09 -13.00
CA HIS A 75 -14.02 5.88 -12.38
C HIS A 75 -14.54 5.26 -11.11
N LEU A 76 -14.37 3.94 -10.97
CA LEU A 76 -14.87 3.19 -9.82
C LEU A 76 -13.82 3.03 -8.72
N LEU A 77 -12.57 3.44 -8.98
CA LEU A 77 -11.48 3.26 -8.06
C LEU A 77 -11.09 4.59 -7.42
N GLY A 78 -10.84 4.57 -6.13
CA GLY A 78 -10.34 5.72 -5.42
C GLY A 78 -8.86 5.96 -5.71
N SER A 79 -8.33 7.07 -5.22
CA SER A 79 -6.93 7.44 -5.45
C SER A 79 -5.96 6.41 -4.87
N ARG A 80 -6.29 5.77 -3.74
CA ARG A 80 -5.43 4.74 -3.16
C ARG A 80 -5.29 3.55 -4.07
N HIS A 81 -6.38 3.12 -4.72
CA HIS A 81 -6.34 1.99 -5.65
C HIS A 81 -5.52 2.34 -6.89
N ARG A 82 -5.67 3.55 -7.41
CA ARG A 82 -4.92 4.00 -8.57
C ARG A 82 -3.42 4.12 -8.25
N ALA A 83 -3.08 4.53 -7.04
CA ALA A 83 -1.69 4.59 -6.60
C ALA A 83 -1.08 3.20 -6.52
N ALA A 84 -1.85 2.22 -6.00
CA ALA A 84 -1.38 0.84 -5.92
C ALA A 84 -1.13 0.25 -7.30
N ILE A 85 -2.02 0.49 -8.25
CA ILE A 85 -1.83 0.04 -9.63
C ILE A 85 -0.60 0.73 -10.23
N GLY A 86 -0.45 2.03 -10.00
CA GLY A 86 0.66 2.80 -10.55
C GLY A 86 2.02 2.29 -10.10
N ILE A 87 2.21 2.10 -8.81
CA ILE A 87 3.51 1.67 -8.29
C ILE A 87 3.83 0.22 -8.72
N THR A 88 2.83 -0.63 -8.85
CA THR A 88 3.05 -2.03 -9.22
C THR A 88 3.21 -2.21 -10.73
N THR A 89 2.82 -1.23 -11.54
CA THR A 89 3.06 -1.26 -12.98
C THR A 89 4.54 -1.09 -13.31
N GLY A 90 5.24 -0.21 -12.58
CA GLY A 90 6.63 0.11 -12.86
C GLY A 90 7.64 -0.59 -11.97
N SER A 91 7.22 -1.54 -11.14
CA SER A 91 8.12 -2.23 -10.23
C SER A 91 7.63 -3.65 -9.97
N ASP A 92 8.43 -4.43 -9.22
CA ASP A 92 8.01 -5.77 -8.79
C ASP A 92 7.38 -5.75 -7.38
N ALA A 93 7.04 -4.58 -6.89
CA ALA A 93 6.45 -4.44 -5.57
C ALA A 93 5.05 -5.05 -5.51
N ALA A 94 4.66 -5.46 -4.31
CA ALA A 94 3.27 -5.82 -4.01
C ALA A 94 2.68 -4.67 -3.20
N CYS A 95 1.39 -4.42 -3.36
CA CYS A 95 0.76 -3.31 -2.67
C CYS A 95 -0.60 -3.71 -2.11
N LEU A 96 -0.80 -3.46 -0.83
CA LEU A 96 -2.09 -3.69 -0.18
C LEU A 96 -2.83 -2.37 -0.06
N VAL A 97 -4.13 -2.41 -0.33
CA VAL A 97 -4.99 -1.24 -0.19
C VAL A 97 -6.18 -1.61 0.68
N VAL A 98 -6.42 -0.82 1.71
CA VAL A 98 -7.64 -0.94 2.52
C VAL A 98 -8.53 0.24 2.21
N SER A 99 -9.75 -0.03 1.78
CA SER A 99 -10.70 1.02 1.44
C SER A 99 -11.23 1.69 2.72
N GLU A 100 -11.15 3.00 2.76
CA GLU A 100 -11.70 3.78 3.88
C GLU A 100 -13.21 3.67 3.94
N GLU A 101 -13.86 3.54 2.78
CA GLU A 101 -15.33 3.50 2.73
C GLU A 101 -15.90 2.15 3.11
N THR A 102 -15.27 1.07 2.64
CA THR A 102 -15.83 -0.27 2.76
C THR A 102 -15.07 -1.21 3.68
N GLY A 103 -13.78 -0.90 3.96
CA GLY A 103 -12.89 -1.81 4.67
C GLY A 103 -12.41 -2.97 3.81
N ILE A 104 -12.76 -3.02 2.53
CA ILE A 104 -12.34 -4.09 1.64
C ILE A 104 -10.83 -4.00 1.41
N ILE A 105 -10.16 -5.15 1.52
CA ILE A 105 -8.72 -5.26 1.29
C ILE A 105 -8.50 -5.74 -0.14
N SER A 106 -7.65 -5.01 -0.87
CA SER A 106 -7.26 -5.36 -2.23
C SER A 106 -5.76 -5.48 -2.31
N ILE A 107 -5.28 -6.29 -3.26
CA ILE A 107 -3.85 -6.46 -3.50
C ILE A 107 -3.56 -6.11 -4.95
N ALA A 108 -2.56 -5.26 -5.17
CA ALA A 108 -2.06 -4.95 -6.51
C ALA A 108 -0.71 -5.61 -6.72
N GLU A 109 -0.50 -6.17 -7.90
CA GLU A 109 0.73 -6.82 -8.28
C GLU A 109 0.81 -6.79 -9.82
N ASN A 110 1.95 -6.38 -10.36
CA ASN A 110 2.15 -6.27 -11.80
C ASN A 110 1.09 -5.38 -12.50
N GLY A 111 0.65 -4.35 -11.81
CA GLY A 111 -0.35 -3.43 -12.34
C GLY A 111 -1.77 -3.95 -12.32
N LYS A 112 -2.00 -5.11 -11.69
CA LYS A 112 -3.33 -5.71 -11.61
C LYS A 112 -3.83 -5.71 -10.18
N LEU A 113 -5.12 -5.43 -10.03
CA LEU A 113 -5.74 -5.34 -8.72
C LEU A 113 -6.66 -6.54 -8.48
N THR A 114 -6.42 -7.25 -7.37
CA THR A 114 -7.30 -8.31 -6.89
C THR A 114 -8.05 -7.78 -5.68
N ARG A 115 -9.36 -7.66 -5.80
CA ARG A 115 -10.17 -7.02 -4.76
C ARG A 115 -10.83 -8.06 -3.86
N ASN A 116 -11.23 -7.58 -2.70
CA ASN A 116 -12.05 -8.34 -1.75
C ASN A 116 -11.35 -9.59 -1.22
N MET A 117 -10.12 -9.40 -0.75
CA MET A 117 -9.37 -10.49 -0.13
C MET A 117 -9.92 -10.78 1.26
N ASP A 118 -10.13 -12.07 1.56
CA ASP A 118 -10.49 -12.45 2.92
C ASP A 118 -9.21 -12.64 3.77
N GLU A 119 -9.41 -12.88 5.05
CA GLU A 119 -8.28 -13.00 5.97
C GLU A 119 -7.36 -14.16 5.61
N ALA A 120 -7.94 -15.31 5.26
CA ALA A 120 -7.15 -16.48 4.91
C ALA A 120 -6.35 -16.27 3.63
N GLY A 121 -6.99 -15.69 2.61
CA GLY A 121 -6.32 -15.38 1.37
C GLY A 121 -5.20 -14.36 1.54
N LEU A 122 -5.42 -13.36 2.39
CA LEU A 122 -4.42 -12.35 2.68
C LEU A 122 -3.21 -12.94 3.39
N LYS A 123 -3.43 -13.79 4.38
CA LYS A 123 -2.32 -14.45 5.10
C LYS A 123 -1.50 -15.32 4.17
N LYS A 124 -2.16 -16.08 3.30
CA LYS A 124 -1.48 -16.94 2.34
C LYS A 124 -0.63 -16.10 1.37
N TYR A 125 -1.18 -15.01 0.88
CA TYR A 125 -0.48 -14.11 -0.03
C TYR A 125 0.76 -13.51 0.64
N LEU A 126 0.62 -12.98 1.85
CA LEU A 126 1.73 -12.35 2.56
C LEU A 126 2.84 -13.34 2.87
N SER A 127 2.51 -14.57 3.22
CA SER A 127 3.51 -15.61 3.43
C SER A 127 4.34 -15.87 2.16
N SER A 128 3.67 -15.84 1.01
CA SER A 128 4.34 -16.05 -0.29
C SER A 128 5.25 -14.86 -0.63
N VAL A 129 4.80 -13.64 -0.41
CA VAL A 129 5.52 -12.43 -0.82
C VAL A 129 6.69 -12.11 0.12
N LEU A 130 6.52 -12.36 1.40
CA LEU A 130 7.51 -12.01 2.41
C LEU A 130 8.54 -13.10 2.70
N SER A 131 8.36 -14.26 2.13
CA SER A 131 9.31 -15.38 2.34
C SER A 131 10.56 -15.26 1.47
#